data_657cbf4aab74ea116190683e9755f4c3
#
_entry.id   657cbf4aab74ea116190683e9755f4c3
#
_cell.length_a   1.000
_cell.length_b   1.000
_cell.length_c   1.000
_cell.angle_alpha   90.00
_cell.angle_beta   90.00
_cell.angle_gamma   90.00
#
_symmetry.space_group_name_H-M   'P 1'
#
loop_
_entity.id
_entity.type
_entity.pdbx_description
1 polymer ?
#
loop_
_entity_poly.entity_id
_entity_poly.type
_entity_poly.pdbx_seq_one_letter_code
_entity_poly.pdbx_strand_id
1 'polypeptide(L)'
;MSEEDKKMESILTETRKFDPVKLNSKFAKTGMSFKEYQKLYKKSIEDMEGFWGEQAKSLDWFKQYDKVWEKTDLFPGKWFVGGKLNVAYNCLDRHVKNGKGNNIALIWEADAPGQVKTYTYSE
;
A
#
# COMPACT_ATOMS: atom_id res chain seq x y z
N MET A 1 -30.48 -12.83 27.82
CA MET A 1 -29.58 -12.37 26.76
C MET A 1 -30.42 -11.68 25.71
N SER A 2 -30.24 -10.39 25.51
CA SER A 2 -31.04 -9.62 24.55
C SER A 2 -30.66 -9.97 23.10
N GLU A 3 -31.51 -9.61 22.11
CA GLU A 3 -31.14 -9.77 20.70
C GLU A 3 -29.91 -8.92 20.32
N GLU A 4 -29.68 -7.81 21.04
CA GLU A 4 -28.48 -6.98 20.87
C GLU A 4 -27.22 -7.65 21.40
N ASP A 5 -27.30 -8.39 22.51
CA ASP A 5 -26.18 -9.15 23.04
C ASP A 5 -25.74 -10.27 22.07
N LYS A 6 -26.72 -10.94 21.40
CA LYS A 6 -26.45 -11.94 20.38
C LYS A 6 -25.79 -11.34 19.12
N LYS A 7 -26.16 -10.09 18.75
CA LYS A 7 -25.51 -9.39 17.63
C LYS A 7 -24.06 -9.03 17.96
N MET A 8 -23.75 -8.59 19.17
CA MET A 8 -22.38 -8.27 19.57
C MET A 8 -21.50 -9.53 19.64
N GLU A 9 -22.00 -10.65 20.17
CA GLU A 9 -21.28 -11.92 20.17
C GLU A 9 -20.96 -12.41 18.75
N SER A 10 -21.88 -12.21 17.77
CA SER A 10 -21.64 -12.60 16.38
C SER A 10 -20.55 -11.77 15.70
N ILE A 11 -20.30 -10.54 16.13
CA ILE A 11 -19.21 -9.68 15.63
C ILE A 11 -17.85 -10.10 16.22
N LEU A 12 -17.84 -10.58 17.49
CA LEU A 12 -16.62 -10.96 18.18
C LEU A 12 -16.13 -12.39 17.81
N THR A 13 -17.03 -13.25 17.31
CA THR A 13 -16.73 -14.65 16.95
C THR A 13 -17.00 -14.92 15.46
N GLU A 14 -16.40 -14.13 14.59
CA GLU A 14 -16.50 -14.33 13.15
C GLU A 14 -15.77 -15.62 12.73
N THR A 15 -16.50 -16.63 12.34
CA THR A 15 -15.98 -17.92 11.88
C THR A 15 -16.13 -18.12 10.37
N ARG A 16 -16.78 -17.20 9.68
CA ARG A 16 -16.99 -17.27 8.23
C ARG A 16 -15.69 -17.04 7.49
N LYS A 17 -15.43 -17.85 6.50
CA LYS A 17 -14.34 -17.62 5.54
C LYS A 17 -14.94 -16.91 4.33
N PHE A 18 -14.32 -15.80 3.96
CA PHE A 18 -14.70 -15.05 2.76
C PHE A 18 -13.68 -15.36 1.67
N ASP A 19 -14.13 -16.09 0.66
CA ASP A 19 -13.30 -16.28 -0.53
C ASP A 19 -13.07 -14.93 -1.22
N PRO A 20 -11.90 -14.74 -1.88
CA PRO A 20 -11.67 -13.57 -2.71
C PRO A 20 -12.81 -13.41 -3.72
N VAL A 21 -13.41 -12.23 -3.76
CA VAL A 21 -14.48 -11.95 -4.73
C VAL A 21 -13.91 -12.25 -6.12
N LYS A 22 -14.61 -13.06 -6.90
CA LYS A 22 -14.32 -13.23 -8.33
C LYS A 22 -14.63 -11.91 -9.00
N LEU A 23 -13.69 -10.97 -8.93
CA LEU A 23 -13.81 -9.69 -9.58
C LEU A 23 -14.01 -9.93 -11.07
N ASN A 24 -15.03 -9.29 -11.64
CA ASN A 24 -15.23 -9.36 -13.08
C ASN A 24 -13.98 -8.77 -13.77
N SER A 25 -13.71 -9.16 -14.99
CA SER A 25 -12.44 -9.05 -15.71
C SER A 25 -11.73 -7.67 -15.68
N LYS A 26 -12.45 -6.59 -15.40
CA LYS A 26 -11.89 -5.22 -15.37
C LYS A 26 -11.01 -4.98 -14.13
N PHE A 27 -11.36 -5.56 -13.00
CA PHE A 27 -10.60 -5.45 -11.74
C PHE A 27 -9.65 -6.64 -11.53
N ALA A 28 -9.97 -7.82 -12.09
CA ALA A 28 -9.13 -9.01 -11.97
C ALA A 28 -7.74 -8.86 -12.63
N LYS A 29 -7.58 -7.94 -13.58
CA LYS A 29 -6.29 -7.68 -14.23
C LYS A 29 -5.28 -6.96 -13.35
N THR A 30 -5.71 -6.36 -12.25
CA THR A 30 -4.85 -5.65 -11.30
C THR A 30 -4.59 -6.45 -10.02
N GLY A 31 -5.28 -7.57 -9.85
CA GLY A 31 -5.16 -8.45 -8.68
C GLY A 31 -4.04 -9.46 -8.81
N MET A 32 -3.32 -9.65 -7.73
CA MET A 32 -2.33 -10.71 -7.58
C MET A 32 -3.04 -12.03 -7.25
N SER A 33 -2.66 -13.13 -7.90
CA SER A 33 -3.15 -14.45 -7.51
C SER A 33 -2.59 -14.88 -6.14
N PHE A 34 -3.31 -15.75 -5.43
CA PHE A 34 -2.84 -16.27 -4.14
C PHE A 34 -1.47 -16.96 -4.24
N LYS A 35 -1.20 -17.65 -5.35
CA LYS A 35 0.08 -18.29 -5.61
C LYS A 35 1.22 -17.26 -5.78
N GLU A 36 0.96 -16.16 -6.46
CA GLU A 36 1.93 -15.05 -6.59
C GLU A 36 2.19 -14.37 -5.25
N TYR A 37 1.13 -14.12 -4.46
CA TYR A 37 1.27 -13.62 -3.10
C TYR A 37 2.16 -14.53 -2.24
N GLN A 38 1.91 -15.83 -2.23
CA GLN A 38 2.71 -16.80 -1.46
C GLN A 38 4.19 -16.77 -1.89
N LYS A 39 4.45 -16.68 -3.19
CA LYS A 39 5.82 -16.57 -3.72
C LYS A 39 6.52 -15.30 -3.25
N LEU A 40 5.84 -14.17 -3.33
CA LEU A 40 6.39 -12.89 -2.88
C LEU A 40 6.59 -12.85 -1.37
N TYR A 41 5.63 -13.37 -0.61
CA TYR A 41 5.72 -13.47 0.84
C TYR A 41 6.91 -14.33 1.26
N LYS A 42 7.08 -15.51 0.64
CA LYS A 42 8.24 -16.38 0.89
C LYS A 42 9.55 -15.64 0.60
N LYS A 43 9.65 -14.97 -0.55
CA LYS A 43 10.83 -14.18 -0.91
C LYS A 43 11.11 -13.06 0.10
N SER A 44 10.08 -12.38 0.61
CA SER A 44 10.26 -11.29 1.58
C SER A 44 10.83 -11.73 2.94
N ILE A 45 10.69 -13.03 3.26
CA ILE A 45 11.23 -13.62 4.50
C ILE A 45 12.61 -14.24 4.26
N GLU A 46 12.77 -14.97 3.16
CA GLU A 46 14.02 -15.72 2.88
C GLU A 46 15.13 -14.82 2.32
N ASP A 47 14.77 -13.77 1.58
CA ASP A 47 15.69 -12.81 0.97
C ASP A 47 15.17 -11.37 1.18
N MET A 48 15.18 -10.95 2.44
CA MET A 48 14.64 -9.64 2.85
C MET A 48 15.31 -8.48 2.13
N GLU A 49 16.64 -8.46 2.05
CA GLU A 49 17.36 -7.36 1.41
C GLU A 49 17.13 -7.33 -0.11
N GLY A 50 17.18 -8.48 -0.77
CA GLY A 50 16.88 -8.56 -2.20
C GLY A 50 15.43 -8.20 -2.52
N PHE A 51 14.48 -8.64 -1.69
CA PHE A 51 13.06 -8.29 -1.86
C PHE A 51 12.82 -6.78 -1.74
N TRP A 52 13.26 -6.16 -0.64
CA TRP A 52 13.02 -4.74 -0.41
C TRP A 52 13.86 -3.85 -1.32
N GLY A 53 15.07 -4.29 -1.70
CA GLY A 53 15.86 -3.62 -2.72
C GLY A 53 15.17 -3.58 -4.08
N GLU A 54 14.46 -4.65 -4.45
CA GLU A 54 13.65 -4.68 -5.67
C GLU A 54 12.43 -3.75 -5.58
N GLN A 55 11.70 -3.78 -4.45
CA GLN A 55 10.58 -2.87 -4.24
C GLN A 55 11.01 -1.38 -4.27
N ALA A 56 12.17 -1.07 -3.71
CA ALA A 56 12.71 0.28 -3.66
C ALA A 56 13.02 0.90 -5.03
N LYS A 57 13.18 0.07 -6.08
CA LYS A 57 13.37 0.55 -7.47
C LYS A 57 12.14 1.28 -8.02
N SER A 58 10.97 1.05 -7.42
CA SER A 58 9.73 1.74 -7.79
C SER A 58 9.65 3.18 -7.27
N LEU A 59 10.57 3.60 -6.41
CA LEU A 59 10.64 4.92 -5.81
C LEU A 59 11.70 5.79 -6.49
N ASP A 60 11.41 7.09 -6.58
CA ASP A 60 12.35 8.08 -7.09
C ASP A 60 13.25 8.55 -5.94
N TRP A 61 14.52 8.18 -5.98
CA TRP A 61 15.53 8.55 -4.99
C TRP A 61 16.27 9.81 -5.43
N PHE A 62 16.41 10.80 -4.54
CA PHE A 62 17.26 11.96 -4.76
C PHE A 62 18.74 11.60 -4.55
N LYS A 63 18.99 10.66 -3.65
CA LYS A 63 20.26 9.98 -3.49
C LYS A 63 20.00 8.51 -3.30
N GLN A 64 20.59 7.65 -4.12
CA GLN A 64 20.49 6.21 -3.98
C GLN A 64 21.07 5.76 -2.65
N TYR A 65 20.49 4.75 -2.03
CA TYR A 65 21.00 4.14 -0.81
C TYR A 65 22.22 3.27 -1.08
N ASP A 66 23.10 3.15 -0.08
CA ASP A 66 24.29 2.32 -0.13
C ASP A 66 24.00 0.87 0.28
N LYS A 67 23.06 0.68 1.24
CA LYS A 67 22.61 -0.64 1.75
C LYS A 67 21.10 -0.63 1.92
N VAL A 68 20.46 -1.78 1.64
CA VAL A 68 19.03 -1.95 1.87
C VAL A 68 18.71 -1.99 3.36
N TRP A 69 19.49 -2.75 4.12
CA TRP A 69 19.32 -2.89 5.55
C TRP A 69 20.67 -3.04 6.27
N GLU A 70 20.73 -2.51 7.47
CA GLU A 70 21.90 -2.63 8.36
C GLU A 70 21.42 -2.97 9.77
N LYS A 71 21.97 -4.07 10.31
CA LYS A 71 21.71 -4.44 11.69
C LYS A 71 22.31 -3.41 12.66
N THR A 72 21.53 -2.99 13.63
CA THR A 72 21.99 -2.15 14.74
C THR A 72 21.50 -2.74 16.07
N ASP A 73 21.98 -2.22 17.19
CA ASP A 73 21.51 -2.63 18.53
C ASP A 73 20.07 -2.21 18.80
N LEU A 74 19.52 -1.29 17.99
CA LEU A 74 18.13 -0.83 18.06
C LEU A 74 17.30 -1.54 17.01
N PHE A 75 16.24 -2.21 17.45
CA PHE A 75 15.23 -2.77 16.52
C PHE A 75 14.43 -1.65 15.84
N PRO A 76 14.15 -1.74 14.56
CA PRO A 76 14.38 -2.83 13.61
C PRO A 76 15.69 -2.75 12.80
N GLY A 77 16.66 -1.96 13.20
CA GLY A 77 17.84 -1.64 12.41
C GLY A 77 17.63 -0.41 11.54
N LYS A 78 18.55 -0.16 10.59
CA LYS A 78 18.48 0.95 9.64
C LYS A 78 18.14 0.44 8.26
N TRP A 79 17.13 1.07 7.63
CA TRP A 79 16.71 0.77 6.28
C TRP A 79 17.23 1.82 5.29
N PHE A 80 17.59 1.39 4.10
CA PHE A 80 18.02 2.22 2.98
C PHE A 80 19.08 3.25 3.38
N VAL A 81 20.14 2.74 4.01
CA VAL A 81 21.22 3.53 4.59
C VAL A 81 21.85 4.45 3.56
N GLY A 82 22.01 5.71 3.89
CA GLY A 82 22.59 6.72 3.00
C GLY A 82 21.64 7.25 1.93
N GLY A 83 20.49 6.61 1.71
CA GLY A 83 19.48 7.05 0.75
C GLY A 83 18.78 8.34 1.16
N LYS A 84 18.33 9.12 0.17
CA LYS A 84 17.51 10.32 0.36
C LYS A 84 16.36 10.30 -0.63
N LEU A 85 15.15 10.43 -0.14
CA LEU A 85 13.95 10.61 -0.95
C LEU A 85 13.01 11.61 -0.27
N ASN A 86 12.05 12.11 -1.04
CA ASN A 86 10.96 12.91 -0.52
C ASN A 86 9.65 12.13 -0.77
N VAL A 87 8.89 11.89 0.28
CA VAL A 87 7.63 11.14 0.20
C VAL A 87 6.58 11.92 -0.59
N ALA A 88 6.44 13.22 -0.34
CA ALA A 88 5.49 14.06 -1.09
C ALA A 88 5.82 14.07 -2.59
N TYR A 89 7.09 14.21 -2.95
CA TYR A 89 7.53 14.09 -4.35
C TYR A 89 7.12 12.75 -4.96
N ASN A 90 7.35 11.66 -4.27
CA ASN A 90 6.99 10.32 -4.75
C ASN A 90 5.47 10.10 -4.87
N CYS A 91 4.68 10.72 -3.99
CA CYS A 91 3.23 10.58 -4.00
C CYS A 91 2.52 11.55 -4.96
N LEU A 92 3.10 12.72 -5.23
CA LEU A 92 2.45 13.82 -5.95
C LEU A 92 3.25 14.28 -7.17
N ASP A 93 4.37 14.95 -6.98
CA ASP A 93 5.10 15.68 -8.03
C ASP A 93 5.51 14.78 -9.20
N ARG A 94 6.01 13.58 -8.93
CA ARG A 94 6.41 12.64 -9.99
C ARG A 94 5.25 12.24 -10.89
N HIS A 95 4.02 12.20 -10.37
CA HIS A 95 2.84 11.87 -11.18
C HIS A 95 2.48 13.02 -12.12
N VAL A 96 2.62 14.27 -11.67
CA VAL A 96 2.48 15.45 -12.54
C VAL A 96 3.52 15.40 -13.64
N LYS A 97 4.80 15.19 -13.30
CA LYS A 97 5.91 15.08 -14.27
C LYS A 97 5.70 13.94 -15.28
N ASN A 98 5.05 12.86 -14.86
CA ASN A 98 4.75 11.71 -15.72
C ASN A 98 3.43 11.86 -16.49
N GLY A 99 2.90 13.08 -16.64
CA GLY A 99 1.72 13.39 -17.45
C GLY A 99 0.38 13.00 -16.81
N LYS A 100 0.36 12.68 -15.51
CA LYS A 100 -0.85 12.31 -14.77
C LYS A 100 -1.46 13.49 -13.99
N GLY A 101 -1.02 14.72 -14.28
CA GLY A 101 -1.45 15.91 -13.55
C GLY A 101 -2.97 16.11 -13.50
N ASN A 102 -3.67 15.76 -14.56
CA ASN A 102 -5.13 15.89 -14.65
C ASN A 102 -5.91 14.73 -14.01
N ASN A 103 -5.23 13.69 -13.52
CA ASN A 103 -5.90 12.60 -12.83
C ASN A 103 -6.33 13.06 -11.43
N ILE A 104 -7.46 12.55 -10.95
CA ILE A 104 -7.93 12.79 -9.58
C ILE A 104 -6.93 12.17 -8.59
N ALA A 105 -6.38 13.01 -7.72
CA ALA A 105 -5.46 12.62 -6.65
C ALA A 105 -6.19 12.42 -5.32
N LEU A 106 -7.20 13.23 -5.05
CA LEU A 106 -7.93 13.23 -3.79
C LEU A 106 -9.43 13.42 -4.05
N ILE A 107 -10.23 12.62 -3.40
CA ILE A 107 -11.68 12.80 -3.29
C ILE A 107 -11.99 13.05 -1.81
N TRP A 108 -12.51 14.22 -1.50
CA TRP A 108 -13.01 14.56 -0.18
C TRP A 108 -14.54 14.47 -0.18
N GLU A 109 -15.09 13.81 0.83
CA GLU A 109 -16.53 13.69 1.03
C GLU A 109 -16.87 14.08 2.47
N ALA A 110 -17.88 14.94 2.64
CA ALA A 110 -18.37 15.37 3.94
C ALA A 110 -19.43 14.42 4.47
N ASP A 111 -19.80 14.59 5.76
CA ASP A 111 -20.86 13.83 6.40
C ASP A 111 -22.24 14.05 5.74
N ALA A 112 -22.49 15.25 5.23
CA ALA A 112 -23.72 15.53 4.50
C ALA A 112 -23.69 14.92 3.09
N PRO A 113 -24.70 14.10 2.69
CA PRO A 113 -24.72 13.47 1.38
C PRO A 113 -24.61 14.49 0.23
N GLY A 114 -23.75 14.17 -0.76
CA GLY A 114 -23.57 14.97 -1.96
C GLY A 114 -22.57 16.13 -1.82
N GLN A 115 -21.98 16.35 -0.66
CA GLN A 115 -20.89 17.31 -0.49
C GLN A 115 -19.56 16.62 -0.81
N VAL A 116 -19.18 16.62 -2.07
CA VAL A 116 -17.93 16.01 -2.57
C VAL A 116 -17.06 17.06 -3.23
N LYS A 117 -15.75 17.02 -2.95
CA LYS A 117 -14.72 17.80 -3.67
C LYS A 117 -13.67 16.86 -4.21
N THR A 118 -13.24 17.13 -5.42
CA THR A 118 -12.15 16.40 -6.05
C THR A 118 -11.00 17.34 -6.36
N TYR A 119 -9.79 16.84 -6.17
CA TYR A 119 -8.56 17.54 -6.51
C TYR A 119 -7.71 16.66 -7.42
N THR A 120 -7.13 17.26 -8.42
CA THR A 120 -6.19 16.59 -9.32
C THR A 120 -4.77 16.60 -8.72
N TYR A 121 -3.83 15.85 -9.34
CA TYR A 121 -2.43 15.90 -8.94
C TYR A 121 -1.78 17.26 -9.20
N SER A 122 -2.31 18.06 -10.15
CA SER A 122 -1.79 19.40 -10.47
C SER A 122 -2.29 20.48 -9.52
N GLU A 123 -3.42 20.29 -8.85
CA GLU A 123 -3.97 21.18 -7.84
C GLU A 123 -3.35 20.89 -6.47
#